data_f11c1d241a228eaa13ecb9d4c161713a
#
_entry.id   f11c1d241a228eaa13ecb9d4c161713a
#
_cell.length_a   1.000
_cell.length_b   1.000
_cell.length_c   1.000
_cell.angle_alpha   90.00
_cell.angle_beta   90.00
_cell.angle_gamma   90.00
#
_symmetry.space_group_name_H-M   'P 1'
#
loop_
_entity.id
_entity.type
_entity.pdbx_description
1 polymer ?
#
loop_
_entity_poly.entity_id
_entity_poly.type
_entity_poly.pdbx_seq_one_letter_code
_entity_poly.pdbx_strand_id
1 'polypeptide(L)'
;MALTGKRIVITGGAGILGQGVARAAQSQGADVVLLDVVSGTTELVGNLIQVDLADSASLHSCFTQIGDFDVLANIAGGFAMGPAVYETEDELWDAMFSINVTTLRRVLNEAVPRLLARGRGSVINVGALGALRGAPNMGAYLASKSVVMRLTESLSEEVKGAGINVNAVLPTVINTPRNRADMPSADPAAWVDPLDLGEVICFLGSDAAKAVHGALLPVSGLS
;
A
#
# COMPACT_ATOMS: atom_id res chain seq x y z
N MET A 1 14.65 5.53 -17.18
CA MET A 1 13.68 5.63 -16.10
C MET A 1 13.31 4.22 -15.64
N ALA A 2 13.20 3.96 -14.35
CA ALA A 2 13.15 2.60 -13.80
C ALA A 2 11.84 1.85 -14.10
N LEU A 3 10.75 2.57 -14.40
CA LEU A 3 9.41 2.02 -14.68
C LEU A 3 8.94 2.29 -16.12
N THR A 4 9.82 2.66 -17.03
CA THR A 4 9.45 2.90 -18.44
C THR A 4 8.76 1.69 -19.05
N GLY A 5 7.56 1.90 -19.59
CA GLY A 5 6.75 0.85 -20.21
C GLY A 5 6.08 -0.12 -19.23
N LYS A 6 6.18 0.12 -17.92
CA LYS A 6 5.43 -0.63 -16.91
C LYS A 6 4.13 0.06 -16.56
N ARG A 7 3.10 -0.73 -16.30
CA ARG A 7 1.84 -0.27 -15.70
C ARG A 7 1.85 -0.56 -14.21
N ILE A 8 1.57 0.47 -13.41
CA ILE A 8 1.41 0.35 -11.95
C ILE A 8 -0.03 0.61 -11.55
N VAL A 9 -0.59 -0.29 -10.74
CA VAL A 9 -1.91 -0.18 -10.10
C VAL A 9 -1.71 0.23 -8.65
N ILE A 10 -2.34 1.32 -8.22
CA ILE A 10 -2.19 1.90 -6.88
C ILE A 10 -3.55 1.93 -6.19
N THR A 11 -3.74 1.14 -5.12
CA THR A 11 -4.95 1.22 -4.29
C THR A 11 -4.86 2.39 -3.31
N GLY A 12 -5.98 3.04 -2.99
CA GLY A 12 -5.97 4.29 -2.21
C GLY A 12 -5.29 5.42 -2.98
N GLY A 13 -5.39 5.39 -4.32
CA GLY A 13 -4.63 6.24 -5.22
C GLY A 13 -4.99 7.72 -5.16
N ALA A 14 -6.19 8.09 -4.70
CA ALA A 14 -6.59 9.47 -4.53
C ALA A 14 -6.09 10.11 -3.21
N GLY A 15 -5.62 9.28 -2.26
CA GLY A 15 -5.06 9.74 -1.00
C GLY A 15 -3.68 10.41 -1.15
N ILE A 16 -3.23 11.09 -0.11
CA ILE A 16 -1.94 11.83 -0.10
C ILE A 16 -0.76 10.91 -0.45
N LEU A 17 -0.66 9.74 0.19
CA LEU A 17 0.40 8.78 -0.12
C LEU A 17 0.23 8.20 -1.52
N GLY A 18 -1.00 7.82 -1.91
CA GLY A 18 -1.29 7.30 -3.24
C GLY A 18 -0.85 8.27 -4.34
N GLN A 19 -1.09 9.57 -4.16
CA GLN A 19 -0.65 10.62 -5.08
C GLN A 19 0.88 10.84 -5.03
N GLY A 20 1.53 10.66 -3.89
CA GLY A 20 3.00 10.64 -3.79
C GLY A 20 3.60 9.52 -4.65
N VAL A 21 3.06 8.31 -4.50
CA VAL A 21 3.46 7.13 -5.30
C VAL A 21 3.16 7.34 -6.79
N ALA A 22 2.00 7.90 -7.13
CA ALA A 22 1.61 8.16 -8.52
C ALA A 22 2.58 9.14 -9.21
N ARG A 23 2.96 10.24 -8.52
CA ARG A 23 3.94 11.20 -9.04
C ARG A 23 5.32 10.57 -9.23
N ALA A 24 5.81 9.81 -8.24
CA ALA A 24 7.07 9.07 -8.36
C ALA A 24 7.04 8.10 -9.55
N ALA A 25 5.97 7.32 -9.69
CA ALA A 25 5.84 6.35 -10.77
C ALA A 25 5.77 7.02 -12.14
N GLN A 26 4.98 8.09 -12.28
CA GLN A 26 4.86 8.86 -13.53
C GLN A 26 6.22 9.49 -13.92
N SER A 27 6.96 10.07 -12.96
CA SER A 27 8.28 10.65 -13.22
C SER A 27 9.29 9.60 -13.70
N GLN A 28 9.08 8.33 -13.36
CA GLN A 28 9.89 7.19 -13.80
C GLN A 28 9.37 6.51 -15.06
N GLY A 29 8.32 7.07 -15.70
CA GLY A 29 7.80 6.64 -16.99
C GLY A 29 6.77 5.52 -16.94
N ALA A 30 6.12 5.29 -15.78
CA ALA A 30 5.03 4.32 -15.64
C ALA A 30 3.71 4.84 -16.20
N ASP A 31 2.89 3.92 -16.69
CA ASP A 31 1.44 4.11 -16.88
C ASP A 31 0.75 3.86 -15.52
N VAL A 32 0.07 4.90 -14.99
CA VAL A 32 -0.45 4.89 -13.61
C VAL A 32 -1.96 4.71 -13.60
N VAL A 33 -2.43 3.66 -12.95
CA VAL A 33 -3.85 3.38 -12.67
C VAL A 33 -4.11 3.50 -11.17
N LEU A 34 -5.10 4.29 -10.80
CA LEU A 34 -5.49 4.54 -9.43
C LEU A 34 -6.80 3.83 -9.10
N LEU A 35 -6.86 3.15 -7.97
CA LEU A 35 -8.07 2.53 -7.43
C LEU A 35 -8.45 3.24 -6.13
N ASP A 36 -9.67 3.78 -6.07
CA ASP A 36 -10.18 4.46 -4.87
C ASP A 36 -11.71 4.45 -4.84
N VAL A 37 -12.30 4.68 -3.67
CA VAL A 37 -13.76 4.81 -3.51
C VAL A 37 -14.29 6.17 -3.98
N VAL A 38 -13.42 7.17 -4.10
CA VAL A 38 -13.82 8.51 -4.51
C VAL A 38 -14.11 8.58 -6.00
N SER A 39 -15.03 9.48 -6.41
CA SER A 39 -15.34 9.77 -7.80
C SER A 39 -14.93 11.21 -8.16
N GLY A 40 -14.41 11.39 -9.38
CA GLY A 40 -14.36 12.69 -10.03
C GLY A 40 -13.52 13.78 -9.37
N THR A 41 -12.25 13.50 -9.04
CA THR A 41 -11.30 14.55 -8.65
C THR A 41 -10.49 15.01 -9.88
N THR A 42 -10.39 16.33 -10.09
CA THR A 42 -9.88 16.93 -11.34
C THR A 42 -8.36 17.08 -11.41
N GLU A 43 -7.61 16.73 -10.37
CA GLU A 43 -6.16 17.00 -10.29
C GLU A 43 -5.31 15.79 -9.88
N LEU A 44 -5.80 14.57 -10.16
CA LEU A 44 -5.03 13.36 -9.84
C LEU A 44 -4.00 13.04 -10.91
N VAL A 45 -2.83 12.58 -10.47
CA VAL A 45 -1.82 11.98 -11.33
C VAL A 45 -2.19 10.52 -11.56
N GLY A 46 -2.56 10.17 -12.78
CA GLY A 46 -2.96 8.82 -13.16
C GLY A 46 -4.44 8.68 -13.53
N ASN A 47 -4.80 7.53 -14.06
CA ASN A 47 -6.17 7.20 -14.46
C ASN A 47 -6.93 6.59 -13.27
N LEU A 48 -7.93 7.31 -12.75
CA LEU A 48 -8.75 6.86 -11.61
C LEU A 48 -9.86 5.93 -12.07
N ILE A 49 -9.94 4.76 -11.45
CA ILE A 49 -11.09 3.85 -11.51
C ILE A 49 -11.72 3.83 -10.11
N GLN A 50 -12.98 4.25 -10.05
CA GLN A 50 -13.73 4.20 -8.80
C GLN A 50 -14.08 2.76 -8.47
N VAL A 51 -13.67 2.29 -7.29
CA VAL A 51 -13.96 0.91 -6.83
C VAL A 51 -13.95 0.85 -5.31
N ASP A 52 -14.89 0.10 -4.74
CA ASP A 52 -14.84 -0.30 -3.34
C ASP A 52 -14.03 -1.60 -3.21
N LEU A 53 -12.86 -1.51 -2.57
CA LEU A 53 -11.99 -2.66 -2.33
C LEU A 53 -12.60 -3.70 -1.37
N ALA A 54 -13.69 -3.34 -0.68
CA ALA A 54 -14.45 -4.25 0.15
C ALA A 54 -15.52 -5.04 -0.64
N ASP A 55 -15.78 -4.70 -1.91
CA ASP A 55 -16.69 -5.42 -2.80
C ASP A 55 -15.93 -6.28 -3.81
N SER A 56 -15.99 -7.60 -3.65
CA SER A 56 -15.28 -8.54 -4.53
C SER A 56 -15.78 -8.53 -5.97
N ALA A 57 -17.08 -8.26 -6.22
CA ALA A 57 -17.62 -8.20 -7.57
C ALA A 57 -17.14 -6.96 -8.31
N SER A 58 -17.12 -5.80 -7.62
CA SER A 58 -16.56 -4.56 -8.13
C SER A 58 -15.07 -4.70 -8.43
N LEU A 59 -14.31 -5.35 -7.55
CA LEU A 59 -12.88 -5.63 -7.76
C LEU A 59 -12.64 -6.49 -9.00
N HIS A 60 -13.39 -7.58 -9.17
CA HIS A 60 -13.25 -8.45 -10.33
C HIS A 60 -13.47 -7.68 -11.65
N SER A 61 -14.53 -6.87 -11.71
CA SER A 61 -14.84 -6.02 -12.86
C SER A 61 -13.75 -4.99 -13.11
N CYS A 62 -13.25 -4.35 -12.04
CA CYS A 62 -12.18 -3.37 -12.09
C CYS A 62 -10.87 -3.98 -12.65
N PHE A 63 -10.41 -5.10 -12.14
CA PHE A 63 -9.20 -5.77 -12.64
C PHE A 63 -9.36 -6.32 -14.07
N THR A 64 -10.58 -6.65 -14.47
CA THR A 64 -10.87 -7.01 -15.88
C THR A 64 -10.74 -5.78 -16.80
N GLN A 65 -11.20 -4.62 -16.36
CA GLN A 65 -11.04 -3.35 -17.09
C GLN A 65 -9.57 -2.90 -17.16
N ILE A 66 -8.79 -3.06 -16.09
CA ILE A 66 -7.37 -2.71 -16.06
C ILE A 66 -6.58 -3.53 -17.08
N GLY A 67 -6.92 -4.81 -17.23
CA GLY A 67 -6.15 -5.74 -18.04
C GLY A 67 -4.78 -6.03 -17.45
N ASP A 68 -3.76 -6.06 -18.28
CA ASP A 68 -2.38 -6.35 -17.89
C ASP A 68 -1.73 -5.20 -17.11
N PHE A 69 -0.99 -5.54 -16.07
CA PHE A 69 -0.17 -4.61 -15.28
C PHE A 69 1.11 -5.31 -14.79
N ASP A 70 2.10 -4.55 -14.34
CA ASP A 70 3.41 -5.06 -13.93
C ASP A 70 3.65 -4.87 -12.43
N VAL A 71 3.06 -3.84 -11.82
CA VAL A 71 3.28 -3.49 -10.41
C VAL A 71 1.95 -3.24 -9.73
N LEU A 72 1.77 -3.81 -8.53
CA LEU A 72 0.68 -3.51 -7.63
C LEU A 72 1.24 -2.83 -6.38
N ALA A 73 0.82 -1.60 -6.11
CA ALA A 73 1.11 -0.87 -4.88
C ALA A 73 -0.15 -0.79 -3.99
N ASN A 74 -0.19 -1.57 -2.91
CA ASN A 74 -1.29 -1.60 -1.96
C ASN A 74 -1.12 -0.51 -0.91
N ILE A 75 -1.63 0.69 -1.23
CA ILE A 75 -1.55 1.90 -0.39
C ILE A 75 -2.80 2.06 0.48
N ALA A 76 -3.96 1.56 0.02
CA ALA A 76 -5.20 1.64 0.77
C ALA A 76 -5.04 1.06 2.17
N GLY A 77 -5.50 1.81 3.17
CA GLY A 77 -5.42 1.45 4.57
C GLY A 77 -5.86 2.60 5.46
N GLY A 78 -5.98 2.32 6.74
CA GLY A 78 -6.42 3.28 7.74
C GLY A 78 -5.61 3.21 9.01
N PHE A 79 -5.70 4.27 9.80
CA PHE A 79 -5.11 4.41 11.12
C PHE A 79 -6.17 4.91 12.10
N ALA A 80 -6.20 4.32 13.29
CA ALA A 80 -6.91 4.85 14.43
C ALA A 80 -6.11 4.58 15.72
N MET A 81 -6.04 5.59 16.59
CA MET A 81 -5.77 5.37 17.99
C MET A 81 -7.06 5.01 18.70
N GLY A 82 -6.98 4.05 19.61
CA GLY A 82 -8.11 3.62 20.40
C GLY A 82 -7.86 3.76 21.90
N PRO A 83 -8.72 3.19 22.75
CA PRO A 83 -8.48 2.99 24.15
C PRO A 83 -7.39 1.92 24.38
N ALA A 84 -7.20 1.53 25.63
CA ALA A 84 -6.36 0.38 25.98
C ALA A 84 -6.89 -0.91 25.32
N VAL A 85 -6.01 -1.88 25.07
CA VAL A 85 -6.37 -3.12 24.33
C VAL A 85 -7.58 -3.83 24.95
N TYR A 86 -7.66 -3.89 26.28
CA TYR A 86 -8.76 -4.57 26.99
C TYR A 86 -10.08 -3.78 27.01
N GLU A 87 -10.06 -2.54 26.53
CA GLU A 87 -11.22 -1.65 26.37
C GLU A 87 -11.61 -1.43 24.91
N THR A 88 -10.86 -2.04 23.97
CA THR A 88 -11.12 -1.88 22.54
C THR A 88 -12.39 -2.63 22.16
N GLU A 89 -13.37 -1.91 21.70
CA GLU A 89 -14.66 -2.46 21.23
C GLU A 89 -14.49 -3.11 19.84
N ASP A 90 -15.39 -4.05 19.55
CA ASP A 90 -15.37 -4.86 18.32
C ASP A 90 -15.44 -3.97 17.06
N GLU A 91 -16.19 -2.87 17.12
CA GLU A 91 -16.35 -1.94 15.99
C GLU A 91 -15.01 -1.34 15.53
N LEU A 92 -14.16 -0.91 16.47
CA LEU A 92 -12.84 -0.37 16.13
C LEU A 92 -11.92 -1.48 15.65
N TRP A 93 -11.96 -2.64 16.28
CA TRP A 93 -11.20 -3.81 15.89
C TRP A 93 -11.53 -4.22 14.45
N ASP A 94 -12.81 -4.45 14.18
CA ASP A 94 -13.30 -4.87 12.86
C ASP A 94 -13.03 -3.82 11.77
N ALA A 95 -13.17 -2.53 12.09
CA ALA A 95 -12.85 -1.46 11.16
C ALA A 95 -11.37 -1.49 10.75
N MET A 96 -10.43 -1.68 11.69
CA MET A 96 -9.00 -1.75 11.37
C MET A 96 -8.66 -3.00 10.56
N PHE A 97 -9.24 -4.15 10.88
CA PHE A 97 -9.02 -5.38 10.11
C PHE A 97 -9.70 -5.32 8.74
N SER A 98 -10.89 -4.74 8.66
CA SER A 98 -11.58 -4.56 7.37
C SER A 98 -10.73 -3.73 6.41
N ILE A 99 -10.31 -2.52 6.84
CA ILE A 99 -9.60 -1.59 5.95
C ILE A 99 -8.15 -1.97 5.66
N ASN A 100 -7.44 -2.60 6.60
CA ASN A 100 -6.01 -2.93 6.42
C ASN A 100 -5.76 -4.36 5.93
N VAL A 101 -6.63 -5.31 6.28
CA VAL A 101 -6.40 -6.74 6.02
C VAL A 101 -7.36 -7.27 4.97
N THR A 102 -8.68 -7.07 5.16
CA THR A 102 -9.67 -7.66 4.27
C THR A 102 -9.59 -7.07 2.87
N THR A 103 -9.45 -5.74 2.75
CA THR A 103 -9.28 -5.07 1.46
C THR A 103 -8.01 -5.54 0.76
N LEU A 104 -6.86 -5.58 1.48
CA LEU A 104 -5.60 -6.09 0.93
C LEU A 104 -5.77 -7.52 0.39
N ARG A 105 -6.32 -8.42 1.20
CA ARG A 105 -6.51 -9.83 0.80
C ARG A 105 -7.39 -9.96 -0.44
N ARG A 106 -8.47 -9.18 -0.54
CA ARG A 106 -9.34 -9.17 -1.73
C ARG A 106 -8.64 -8.67 -2.98
N VAL A 107 -7.85 -7.61 -2.86
CA VAL A 107 -7.03 -7.11 -3.98
C VAL A 107 -6.01 -8.15 -4.41
N LEU A 108 -5.32 -8.80 -3.47
CA LEU A 108 -4.36 -9.87 -3.79
C LEU A 108 -5.04 -11.06 -4.50
N ASN A 109 -6.26 -11.46 -4.11
CA ASN A 109 -7.02 -12.53 -4.76
C ASN A 109 -7.29 -12.26 -6.25
N GLU A 110 -7.48 -11.00 -6.64
CA GLU A 110 -7.69 -10.60 -8.03
C GLU A 110 -6.38 -10.36 -8.78
N ALA A 111 -5.41 -9.75 -8.14
CA ALA A 111 -4.18 -9.30 -8.79
C ALA A 111 -3.15 -10.43 -8.98
N VAL A 112 -2.94 -11.26 -7.96
CA VAL A 112 -1.87 -12.27 -7.97
C VAL A 112 -2.05 -13.33 -9.07
N PRO A 113 -3.26 -13.89 -9.31
CA PRO A 113 -3.45 -14.83 -10.42
C PRO A 113 -3.12 -14.22 -11.79
N ARG A 114 -3.38 -12.92 -11.98
CA ARG A 114 -3.05 -12.21 -13.22
C ARG A 114 -1.54 -12.05 -13.41
N LEU A 115 -0.82 -11.71 -12.34
CA LEU A 115 0.65 -11.64 -12.37
C LEU A 115 1.26 -13.04 -12.61
N LEU A 116 0.73 -14.09 -11.98
CA LEU A 116 1.16 -15.48 -12.19
C LEU A 116 0.97 -15.91 -13.64
N ALA A 117 -0.16 -15.58 -14.27
CA ALA A 117 -0.41 -15.87 -15.67
C ALA A 117 0.60 -15.17 -16.60
N ARG A 118 1.14 -14.02 -16.19
CA ARG A 118 2.19 -13.30 -16.93
C ARG A 118 3.61 -13.81 -16.63
N GLY A 119 3.79 -14.57 -15.54
CA GLY A 119 5.11 -15.05 -15.09
C GLY A 119 6.08 -13.93 -14.66
N ARG A 120 5.57 -12.75 -14.33
CA ARG A 120 6.36 -11.61 -13.84
C ARG A 120 5.47 -10.58 -13.16
N GLY A 121 6.04 -9.84 -12.22
CA GLY A 121 5.39 -8.70 -11.57
C GLY A 121 5.95 -8.39 -10.20
N SER A 122 5.48 -7.29 -9.62
CA SER A 122 5.85 -6.88 -8.27
C SER A 122 4.62 -6.45 -7.48
N VAL A 123 4.57 -6.86 -6.22
CA VAL A 123 3.55 -6.45 -5.24
C VAL A 123 4.25 -5.75 -4.09
N ILE A 124 3.84 -4.52 -3.80
CA ILE A 124 4.38 -3.74 -2.70
C ILE A 124 3.24 -3.36 -1.75
N ASN A 125 3.33 -3.84 -0.51
CA ASN A 125 2.36 -3.56 0.53
C ASN A 125 2.87 -2.45 1.47
N VAL A 126 1.95 -1.70 2.09
CA VAL A 126 2.29 -0.71 3.11
C VAL A 126 1.94 -1.25 4.49
N GLY A 127 2.97 -1.67 5.21
CA GLY A 127 2.90 -2.03 6.62
C GLY A 127 3.00 -0.80 7.53
N ALA A 128 3.63 -0.95 8.67
CA ALA A 128 4.01 0.15 9.57
C ALA A 128 5.22 -0.27 10.40
N LEU A 129 6.20 0.62 10.59
CA LEU A 129 7.37 0.31 11.41
C LEU A 129 6.98 0.03 12.86
N GLY A 130 6.01 0.77 13.38
CA GLY A 130 5.46 0.55 14.72
C GLY A 130 4.85 -0.85 14.94
N ALA A 131 4.43 -1.53 13.87
CA ALA A 131 3.84 -2.88 13.97
C ALA A 131 4.86 -4.02 14.16
N LEU A 132 6.15 -3.70 14.24
CA LEU A 132 7.19 -4.65 14.69
C LEU A 132 7.09 -4.95 16.19
N ARG A 133 6.36 -4.14 16.95
CA ARG A 133 6.12 -4.28 18.40
C ARG A 133 4.79 -3.65 18.78
N GLY A 134 4.32 -3.92 20.00
CA GLY A 134 3.12 -3.27 20.54
C GLY A 134 3.40 -1.84 21.02
N ALA A 135 2.35 -1.01 21.02
CA ALA A 135 2.35 0.32 21.63
C ALA A 135 1.00 0.60 22.30
N PRO A 136 0.97 1.41 23.37
CA PRO A 136 -0.28 1.77 24.03
C PRO A 136 -1.28 2.41 23.05
N ASN A 137 -2.55 2.09 23.23
CA ASN A 137 -3.67 2.68 22.51
C ASN A 137 -3.66 2.46 20.97
N MET A 138 -2.86 1.51 20.49
CA MET A 138 -2.73 1.21 19.07
C MET A 138 -2.96 -0.28 18.75
N GLY A 139 -3.57 -1.04 19.67
CA GLY A 139 -3.67 -2.49 19.59
C GLY A 139 -4.28 -2.99 18.28
N ALA A 140 -5.48 -2.55 17.93
CA ALA A 140 -6.17 -2.98 16.71
C ALA A 140 -5.42 -2.59 15.43
N TYR A 141 -4.89 -1.36 15.38
CA TYR A 141 -4.10 -0.89 14.23
C TYR A 141 -2.81 -1.70 14.05
N LEU A 142 -1.99 -1.81 15.10
CA LEU A 142 -0.70 -2.52 15.01
C LEU A 142 -0.88 -4.01 14.74
N ALA A 143 -1.92 -4.64 15.33
CA ALA A 143 -2.28 -6.02 15.02
C ALA A 143 -2.63 -6.18 13.53
N SER A 144 -3.48 -5.31 12.98
CA SER A 144 -3.85 -5.35 11.56
C SER A 144 -2.64 -5.16 10.63
N LYS A 145 -1.73 -4.23 10.95
CA LYS A 145 -0.50 -4.01 10.18
C LYS A 145 0.52 -5.14 10.34
N SER A 146 0.56 -5.81 11.49
CA SER A 146 1.36 -7.04 11.66
C SER A 146 0.88 -8.16 10.74
N VAL A 147 -0.45 -8.30 10.56
CA VAL A 147 -1.01 -9.25 9.59
C VAL A 147 -0.59 -8.92 8.16
N VAL A 148 -0.61 -7.64 7.75
CA VAL A 148 -0.12 -7.22 6.42
C VAL A 148 1.33 -7.68 6.19
N MET A 149 2.18 -7.54 7.21
CA MET A 149 3.59 -7.96 7.13
C MET A 149 3.70 -9.48 6.96
N ARG A 150 2.97 -10.27 7.74
CA ARG A 150 2.98 -11.75 7.61
C ARG A 150 2.41 -12.22 6.28
N LEU A 151 1.36 -11.59 5.77
CA LEU A 151 0.83 -11.88 4.43
C LEU A 151 1.85 -11.58 3.33
N THR A 152 2.63 -10.51 3.47
CA THR A 152 3.70 -10.15 2.53
C THR A 152 4.75 -11.26 2.46
N GLU A 153 5.25 -11.72 3.60
CA GLU A 153 6.28 -12.76 3.67
C GLU A 153 5.74 -14.09 3.14
N SER A 154 4.53 -14.51 3.55
CA SER A 154 3.94 -15.77 3.08
C SER A 154 3.73 -15.76 1.58
N LEU A 155 3.11 -14.70 1.04
CA LEU A 155 2.89 -14.57 -0.39
C LEU A 155 4.20 -14.55 -1.18
N SER A 156 5.23 -13.89 -0.66
CA SER A 156 6.56 -13.88 -1.28
C SER A 156 7.11 -15.30 -1.45
N GLU A 157 7.04 -16.12 -0.40
CA GLU A 157 7.50 -17.52 -0.46
C GLU A 157 6.69 -18.35 -1.49
N GLU A 158 5.39 -18.09 -1.59
CA GLU A 158 4.50 -18.81 -2.51
C GLU A 158 4.78 -18.49 -4.00
N VAL A 159 5.18 -17.25 -4.33
CA VAL A 159 5.21 -16.79 -5.73
C VAL A 159 6.60 -16.41 -6.26
N LYS A 160 7.65 -16.36 -5.43
CA LYS A 160 9.01 -15.99 -5.88
C LYS A 160 9.54 -16.87 -7.01
N GLY A 161 9.22 -18.17 -6.97
CA GLY A 161 9.59 -19.13 -8.03
C GLY A 161 8.88 -18.89 -9.36
N ALA A 162 7.79 -18.14 -9.37
CA ALA A 162 7.03 -17.76 -10.57
C ALA A 162 7.43 -16.37 -11.14
N GLY A 163 8.52 -15.78 -10.66
CA GLY A 163 9.02 -14.48 -11.16
C GLY A 163 8.27 -13.28 -10.61
N ILE A 164 7.61 -13.42 -9.45
CA ILE A 164 6.88 -12.33 -8.81
C ILE A 164 7.59 -11.91 -7.52
N ASN A 165 7.87 -10.62 -7.38
CA ASN A 165 8.44 -10.03 -6.18
C ASN A 165 7.32 -9.53 -5.27
N VAL A 166 7.35 -9.89 -3.98
CA VAL A 166 6.40 -9.37 -2.99
C VAL A 166 7.18 -8.82 -1.81
N ASN A 167 6.98 -7.53 -1.52
CA ASN A 167 7.69 -6.83 -0.45
C ASN A 167 6.75 -5.86 0.27
N ALA A 168 7.14 -5.37 1.44
CA ALA A 168 6.45 -4.29 2.11
C ALA A 168 7.40 -3.16 2.48
N VAL A 169 6.90 -1.93 2.43
CA VAL A 169 7.51 -0.78 3.06
C VAL A 169 6.88 -0.58 4.45
N LEU A 170 7.72 -0.22 5.43
CA LEU A 170 7.30 0.03 6.81
C LEU A 170 7.58 1.50 7.15
N PRO A 171 6.69 2.44 6.79
CA PRO A 171 6.89 3.84 7.15
C PRO A 171 6.71 4.07 8.65
N THR A 172 7.39 5.09 9.17
CA THR A 172 7.05 5.78 10.42
C THR A 172 5.89 6.76 10.14
N VAL A 173 5.92 7.96 10.70
CA VAL A 173 4.91 8.99 10.44
C VAL A 173 5.11 9.56 9.03
N ILE A 174 4.05 9.50 8.23
CA ILE A 174 4.04 10.08 6.89
C ILE A 174 3.59 11.54 6.98
N ASN A 175 4.28 12.43 6.28
CA ASN A 175 3.99 13.86 6.27
C ASN A 175 2.70 14.15 5.49
N THR A 176 1.56 14.13 6.20
CA THR A 176 0.24 14.42 5.65
C THR A 176 -0.43 15.57 6.40
N PRO A 177 -1.37 16.30 5.78
CA PRO A 177 -2.12 17.35 6.46
C PRO A 177 -2.82 16.84 7.74
N ARG A 178 -3.38 15.61 7.70
CA ARG A 178 -4.01 14.99 8.87
C ARG A 178 -3.01 14.80 10.01
N ASN A 179 -1.85 14.17 9.75
CA ASN A 179 -0.85 13.94 10.77
C ASN A 179 -0.28 15.24 11.35
N ARG A 180 -0.16 16.31 10.53
CA ARG A 180 0.21 17.64 11.02
C ARG A 180 -0.84 18.22 11.97
N ALA A 181 -2.13 18.03 11.67
CA ALA A 181 -3.22 18.47 12.54
C ALA A 181 -3.30 17.66 13.85
N ASP A 182 -3.08 16.35 13.77
CA ASP A 182 -3.13 15.43 14.92
C ASP A 182 -1.91 15.59 15.85
N MET A 183 -0.76 16.05 15.33
CA MET A 183 0.50 16.23 16.06
C MET A 183 1.11 17.62 15.85
N PRO A 184 0.45 18.70 16.31
CA PRO A 184 0.85 20.08 15.99
C PRO A 184 2.19 20.51 16.63
N SER A 185 2.68 19.80 17.65
CA SER A 185 3.96 20.05 18.31
C SER A 185 5.14 19.26 17.71
N ALA A 186 4.90 18.33 16.80
CA ALA A 186 5.96 17.57 16.16
C ALA A 186 6.55 18.34 14.97
N ASP A 187 7.80 18.01 14.61
CA ASP A 187 8.44 18.59 13.43
C ASP A 187 8.12 17.75 12.18
N PRO A 188 7.29 18.24 11.24
CA PRO A 188 6.97 17.49 10.02
C PRO A 188 8.16 17.28 9.07
N ALA A 189 9.25 18.05 9.23
CA ALA A 189 10.45 17.89 8.41
C ALA A 189 11.21 16.58 8.75
N ALA A 190 10.98 16.01 9.93
CA ALA A 190 11.53 14.72 10.32
C ALA A 190 10.72 13.53 9.78
N TRP A 191 9.50 13.75 9.28
CA TRP A 191 8.60 12.69 8.83
C TRP A 191 8.90 12.23 7.41
N VAL A 192 8.36 11.08 7.05
CA VAL A 192 8.52 10.52 5.71
C VAL A 192 7.70 11.33 4.70
N ASP A 193 8.36 11.91 3.70
CA ASP A 193 7.67 12.57 2.61
C ASP A 193 6.93 11.53 1.75
N PRO A 194 5.67 11.77 1.34
CA PRO A 194 4.93 10.88 0.46
C PRO A 194 5.61 10.58 -0.88
N LEU A 195 6.35 11.54 -1.45
CA LEU A 195 7.08 11.35 -2.69
C LEU A 195 8.30 10.44 -2.47
N ASP A 196 9.07 10.67 -1.41
CA ASP A 196 10.24 9.84 -1.07
C ASP A 196 9.82 8.38 -0.80
N LEU A 197 8.71 8.17 -0.10
CA LEU A 197 8.15 6.83 0.08
C LEU A 197 7.71 6.23 -1.26
N GLY A 198 7.17 7.06 -2.17
CA GLY A 198 6.83 6.69 -3.54
C GLY A 198 8.05 6.22 -4.33
N GLU A 199 9.19 6.89 -4.22
CA GLU A 199 10.44 6.48 -4.87
C GLU A 199 10.93 5.10 -4.39
N VAL A 200 10.82 4.82 -3.09
CA VAL A 200 11.15 3.50 -2.52
C VAL A 200 10.20 2.42 -3.07
N ILE A 201 8.89 2.71 -3.16
CA ILE A 201 7.91 1.79 -3.73
C ILE A 201 8.20 1.54 -5.21
N CYS A 202 8.56 2.58 -5.98
CA CYS A 202 8.94 2.46 -7.38
C CYS A 202 10.23 1.63 -7.57
N PHE A 203 11.22 1.79 -6.68
CA PHE A 203 12.42 0.94 -6.68
C PHE A 203 12.03 -0.53 -6.50
N LEU A 204 11.20 -0.87 -5.49
CA LEU A 204 10.75 -2.23 -5.26
C LEU A 204 9.89 -2.80 -6.41
N GLY A 205 9.21 -1.93 -7.18
CA GLY A 205 8.46 -2.28 -8.39
C GLY A 205 9.31 -2.41 -9.65
N SER A 206 10.58 -2.03 -9.59
CA SER A 206 11.50 -2.02 -10.73
C SER A 206 12.31 -3.31 -10.87
N ASP A 207 12.94 -3.50 -12.04
CA ASP A 207 13.84 -4.64 -12.26
C ASP A 207 15.11 -4.57 -11.42
N ALA A 208 15.45 -3.40 -10.85
CA ALA A 208 16.58 -3.24 -9.94
C ALA A 208 16.37 -4.00 -8.61
N ALA A 209 15.11 -4.22 -8.22
CA ALA A 209 14.75 -4.96 -7.01
C ALA A 209 14.45 -6.45 -7.26
N LYS A 210 14.79 -7.01 -8.44
CA LYS A 210 14.45 -8.39 -8.79
C LYS A 210 14.93 -9.48 -7.81
N ALA A 211 15.95 -9.17 -7.02
CA ALA A 211 16.47 -10.09 -5.99
C ALA A 211 15.92 -9.83 -4.59
N VAL A 212 14.98 -8.88 -4.44
CA VAL A 212 14.39 -8.52 -3.15
C VAL A 212 13.05 -9.25 -3.01
N HIS A 213 12.96 -10.17 -2.07
CA HIS A 213 11.77 -10.99 -1.84
C HIS A 213 11.44 -11.06 -0.34
N GLY A 214 10.19 -10.83 0.02
CA GLY A 214 9.71 -10.91 1.41
C GLY A 214 10.28 -9.83 2.33
N ALA A 215 10.88 -8.78 1.78
CA ALA A 215 11.47 -7.73 2.59
C ALA A 215 10.39 -6.89 3.27
N LEU A 216 10.63 -6.61 4.54
CA LEU A 216 9.89 -5.64 5.35
C LEU A 216 10.80 -4.42 5.53
N LEU A 217 10.77 -3.50 4.56
CA LEU A 217 11.75 -2.41 4.43
C LEU A 217 11.34 -1.19 5.27
N PRO A 218 12.06 -0.84 6.36
CA PRO A 218 11.83 0.38 7.11
C PRO A 218 12.06 1.63 6.24
N VAL A 219 11.13 2.59 6.32
CA VAL A 219 11.26 3.91 5.71
C VAL A 219 10.90 4.94 6.77
N SER A 220 11.91 5.50 7.43
CA SER A 220 11.71 6.26 8.68
C SER A 220 11.88 7.77 8.54
N GLY A 221 12.38 8.28 7.43
CA GLY A 221 12.79 9.68 7.35
C GLY A 221 13.89 9.94 8.39
N LEU A 222 13.69 10.97 9.19
CA LEU A 222 14.55 11.31 10.33
C LEU A 222 13.87 11.03 11.70
N SER A 223 12.72 10.32 11.71
CA SER A 223 11.96 10.04 12.93
C SER A 223 12.06 8.59 13.39
#